data_e1cda720e3c544965d032a4cb64b27ff
#
_entry.id   e1cda720e3c544965d032a4cb64b27ff
#
_cell.length_a   1.000
_cell.length_b   1.000
_cell.length_c   1.000
_cell.angle_alpha   90.00
_cell.angle_beta   90.00
_cell.angle_gamma   90.00
#
_symmetry.space_group_name_H-M   'P 1'
#
loop_
_entity.id
_entity.type
_entity.pdbx_description
1 polymer ?
#
loop_
_entity_poly.entity_id
_entity_poly.type
_entity_poly.pdbx_seq_one_letter_code
_entity_poly.pdbx_strand_id
1 'polypeptide(L)'
;MTSLSRYAFAAVAILASATVALAQAPSGVVNKLDVQALVAAGTPEANATLASHFAALADKYTADAARHKDMAKAYAGNANRSAATNIAPHCARLADIAAESATAAREMASYHRQLAGGAAATAPKQAAKLHAGEGAPAPTTMDLHHMAMMAHSAADHHSLEEYFTTLARQSAADAEAHVAMAKAYRAGVRKGSDPAVHCDRLAKLARDAAKEATEAASLHRQLANVG
;
A
#
# COMPACT_ATOMS: atom_id res chain seq x y z
N MET A 1 69.98 21.02 -29.46
CA MET A 1 68.64 21.74 -29.50
C MET A 1 67.58 20.69 -29.55
N THR A 2 67.02 20.35 -28.37
CA THR A 2 66.10 19.27 -28.16
C THR A 2 64.74 19.82 -27.81
N SER A 3 63.75 19.56 -28.66
CA SER A 3 62.35 19.95 -28.49
C SER A 3 61.61 18.85 -27.77
N LEU A 4 61.13 19.13 -26.57
CA LEU A 4 60.29 18.25 -25.74
C LEU A 4 58.83 18.46 -26.13
N SER A 5 58.25 17.42 -26.74
CA SER A 5 56.83 17.36 -27.06
C SER A 5 56.05 16.88 -25.81
N ARG A 6 55.12 17.73 -25.32
CA ARG A 6 54.26 17.43 -24.18
C ARG A 6 52.96 16.75 -24.67
N TYR A 7 52.80 15.50 -24.41
CA TYR A 7 51.52 14.80 -24.57
C TYR A 7 50.63 15.04 -23.35
N ALA A 8 49.56 15.79 -23.56
CA ALA A 8 48.50 15.94 -22.59
C ALA A 8 47.52 14.76 -22.72
N PHE A 9 47.47 13.88 -21.74
CA PHE A 9 46.44 12.85 -21.63
C PHE A 9 45.18 13.48 -21.02
N ALA A 10 44.14 13.63 -21.82
CA ALA A 10 42.81 13.97 -21.35
C ALA A 10 42.13 12.68 -20.82
N ALA A 11 42.00 12.55 -19.51
CA ALA A 11 41.23 11.50 -18.89
C ALA A 11 39.73 11.84 -18.99
N VAL A 12 39.01 11.16 -19.86
CA VAL A 12 37.53 11.23 -19.90
C VAL A 12 36.99 10.36 -18.81
N ALA A 13 36.52 10.97 -17.73
CA ALA A 13 35.76 10.28 -16.66
C ALA A 13 34.34 10.05 -17.15
N ILE A 14 34.01 8.81 -17.50
CA ILE A 14 32.62 8.37 -17.77
C ILE A 14 31.95 8.18 -16.44
N LEU A 15 31.14 9.16 -16.01
CA LEU A 15 30.20 9.02 -14.88
C LEU A 15 29.04 8.14 -15.35
N ALA A 16 29.11 6.87 -15.02
CA ALA A 16 27.97 5.96 -15.14
C ALA A 16 26.93 6.35 -14.09
N SER A 17 25.93 7.14 -14.49
CA SER A 17 24.75 7.42 -13.68
C SER A 17 23.91 6.16 -13.58
N ALA A 18 24.06 5.39 -12.49
CA ALA A 18 23.14 4.33 -12.13
C ALA A 18 21.80 5.00 -11.76
N THR A 19 20.85 5.01 -12.69
CA THR A 19 19.47 5.34 -12.39
C THR A 19 18.88 4.21 -11.57
N VAL A 20 18.87 4.40 -10.24
CA VAL A 20 18.08 3.57 -9.35
C VAL A 20 16.62 3.81 -9.71
N ALA A 21 15.98 2.82 -10.34
CA ALA A 21 14.55 2.82 -10.56
C ALA A 21 13.88 2.72 -9.18
N LEU A 22 13.55 3.86 -8.60
CA LEU A 22 12.67 3.94 -7.44
C LEU A 22 11.34 3.30 -7.86
N ALA A 23 10.95 2.24 -7.18
CA ALA A 23 9.61 1.66 -7.32
C ALA A 23 8.61 2.77 -7.00
N GLN A 24 8.06 3.38 -8.05
CA GLN A 24 7.05 4.42 -7.92
C GLN A 24 5.80 3.80 -7.30
N ALA A 25 5.28 4.44 -6.24
CA ALA A 25 3.92 4.18 -5.79
C ALA A 25 2.98 4.26 -6.99
N PRO A 26 1.95 3.40 -7.08
CA PRO A 26 1.07 3.38 -8.24
C PRO A 26 0.56 4.80 -8.50
N SER A 27 0.91 5.34 -9.66
CA SER A 27 0.55 6.68 -10.11
C SER A 27 -0.98 6.74 -10.26
N GLY A 28 -1.68 7.30 -9.29
CA GLY A 28 -3.15 7.38 -9.31
C GLY A 28 -3.80 7.56 -7.94
N VAL A 29 -3.10 7.26 -6.85
CA VAL A 29 -3.64 7.47 -5.50
C VAL A 29 -3.44 8.94 -5.11
N VAL A 30 -4.54 9.65 -4.86
CA VAL A 30 -4.55 11.04 -4.39
C VAL A 30 -4.60 11.12 -2.86
N ASN A 31 -4.11 12.20 -2.28
CA ASN A 31 -4.15 12.37 -0.83
C ASN A 31 -5.58 12.66 -0.31
N LYS A 32 -5.76 12.52 1.01
CA LYS A 32 -7.06 12.68 1.67
C LYS A 32 -7.73 14.04 1.41
N LEU A 33 -6.97 15.13 1.39
CA LEU A 33 -7.51 16.48 1.19
C LEU A 33 -7.97 16.68 -0.26
N ASP A 34 -7.19 16.15 -1.21
CA ASP A 34 -7.54 16.21 -2.63
C ASP A 34 -8.79 15.38 -2.93
N VAL A 35 -8.94 14.20 -2.30
CA VAL A 35 -10.18 13.39 -2.43
C VAL A 35 -11.39 14.15 -1.94
N GLN A 36 -11.31 14.84 -0.78
CA GLN A 36 -12.42 15.65 -0.27
C GLN A 36 -12.77 16.78 -1.22
N ALA A 37 -11.79 17.48 -1.77
CA ALA A 37 -11.99 18.55 -2.73
C ALA A 37 -12.64 18.04 -4.03
N LEU A 38 -12.19 16.90 -4.54
CA LEU A 38 -12.76 16.26 -5.75
C LEU A 38 -14.20 15.80 -5.52
N VAL A 39 -14.51 15.24 -4.35
CA VAL A 39 -15.89 14.88 -3.98
C VAL A 39 -16.79 16.12 -3.93
N ALA A 40 -16.31 17.21 -3.32
CA ALA A 40 -17.06 18.48 -3.24
C ALA A 40 -17.26 19.13 -4.61
N ALA A 41 -16.26 19.07 -5.50
CA ALA A 41 -16.35 19.61 -6.86
C ALA A 41 -17.43 18.92 -7.70
N GLY A 42 -17.53 17.59 -7.63
CA GLY A 42 -18.56 16.76 -8.27
C GLY A 42 -18.62 16.87 -9.80
N THR A 43 -17.61 17.47 -10.46
CA THR A 43 -17.56 17.62 -11.92
C THR A 43 -17.23 16.28 -12.60
N PRO A 44 -17.52 16.12 -13.92
CA PRO A 44 -17.13 14.93 -14.66
C PRO A 44 -15.62 14.64 -14.57
N GLU A 45 -14.76 15.66 -14.62
CA GLU A 45 -13.29 15.53 -14.53
C GLU A 45 -12.85 15.09 -13.13
N ALA A 46 -13.47 15.65 -12.07
CA ALA A 46 -13.25 15.23 -10.70
C ALA A 46 -13.64 13.78 -10.49
N ASN A 47 -14.78 13.37 -11.06
CA ASN A 47 -15.22 11.96 -11.01
C ASN A 47 -14.27 11.04 -11.79
N ALA A 48 -13.74 11.45 -12.95
CA ALA A 48 -12.74 10.68 -13.68
C ALA A 48 -11.46 10.49 -12.83
N THR A 49 -11.03 11.52 -12.11
CA THR A 49 -9.87 11.45 -11.19
C THR A 49 -10.14 10.53 -10.01
N LEU A 50 -11.34 10.61 -9.40
CA LEU A 50 -11.76 9.69 -8.32
C LEU A 50 -11.84 8.24 -8.81
N ALA A 51 -12.34 8.01 -10.02
CA ALA A 51 -12.37 6.68 -10.63
C ALA A 51 -10.95 6.08 -10.75
N SER A 52 -9.99 6.88 -11.18
CA SER A 52 -8.58 6.47 -11.27
C SER A 52 -7.96 6.20 -9.90
N HIS A 53 -8.26 7.04 -8.90
CA HIS A 53 -7.83 6.86 -7.52
C HIS A 53 -8.31 5.52 -6.94
N PHE A 54 -9.60 5.24 -7.04
CA PHE A 54 -10.16 3.99 -6.50
C PHE A 54 -9.72 2.76 -7.30
N ALA A 55 -9.44 2.88 -8.60
CA ALA A 55 -8.84 1.81 -9.38
C ALA A 55 -7.42 1.49 -8.87
N ALA A 56 -6.59 2.51 -8.64
CA ALA A 56 -5.25 2.32 -8.08
C ALA A 56 -5.28 1.72 -6.66
N LEU A 57 -6.24 2.10 -5.82
CA LEU A 57 -6.46 1.46 -4.52
C LEU A 57 -6.84 -0.01 -4.67
N ALA A 58 -7.70 -0.35 -5.62
CA ALA A 58 -8.09 -1.73 -5.89
C ALA A 58 -6.90 -2.59 -6.31
N ASP A 59 -6.00 -2.05 -7.12
CA ASP A 59 -4.78 -2.73 -7.54
C ASP A 59 -3.82 -2.93 -6.35
N LYS A 60 -3.65 -1.90 -5.50
CA LYS A 60 -2.88 -2.00 -4.25
C LYS A 60 -3.41 -3.12 -3.35
N TYR A 61 -4.72 -3.12 -3.07
CA TYR A 61 -5.33 -4.14 -2.22
C TYR A 61 -5.27 -5.55 -2.83
N THR A 62 -5.32 -5.66 -4.16
CA THR A 62 -5.13 -6.95 -4.84
C THR A 62 -3.71 -7.48 -4.64
N ALA A 63 -2.70 -6.61 -4.74
CA ALA A 63 -1.30 -6.98 -4.48
C ALA A 63 -1.09 -7.34 -3.00
N ASP A 64 -1.71 -6.60 -2.07
CA ASP A 64 -1.65 -6.90 -0.64
C ASP A 64 -2.29 -8.25 -0.32
N ALA A 65 -3.43 -8.58 -0.93
CA ALA A 65 -4.08 -9.88 -0.78
C ALA A 65 -3.17 -11.03 -1.23
N ALA A 66 -2.53 -10.90 -2.39
CA ALA A 66 -1.57 -11.89 -2.89
C ALA A 66 -0.40 -12.05 -1.94
N ARG A 67 0.18 -10.95 -1.46
CA ARG A 67 1.31 -10.93 -0.52
C ARG A 67 0.98 -11.66 0.77
N HIS A 68 -0.13 -11.34 1.41
CA HIS A 68 -0.53 -11.98 2.67
C HIS A 68 -0.89 -13.45 2.48
N LYS A 69 -1.49 -13.82 1.34
CA LYS A 69 -1.73 -15.23 1.00
C LYS A 69 -0.43 -16.04 0.88
N ASP A 70 0.59 -15.45 0.29
CA ASP A 70 1.89 -16.10 0.15
C ASP A 70 2.62 -16.17 1.49
N MET A 71 2.52 -15.15 2.36
CA MET A 71 3.01 -15.22 3.74
C MET A 71 2.30 -16.31 4.54
N ALA A 72 0.98 -16.44 4.44
CA ALA A 72 0.22 -17.50 5.12
C ALA A 72 0.71 -18.90 4.70
N LYS A 73 0.99 -19.12 3.42
CA LYS A 73 1.58 -20.38 2.92
C LYS A 73 2.99 -20.58 3.46
N ALA A 74 3.83 -19.53 3.49
CA ALA A 74 5.18 -19.59 4.01
C ALA A 74 5.18 -20.03 5.47
N TYR A 75 4.36 -19.42 6.32
CA TYR A 75 4.22 -19.84 7.72
C TYR A 75 3.68 -21.26 7.85
N ALA A 76 2.72 -21.67 7.05
CA ALA A 76 2.20 -23.05 7.08
C ALA A 76 3.25 -24.09 6.69
N GLY A 77 4.23 -23.71 5.84
CA GLY A 77 5.35 -24.55 5.44
C GLY A 77 6.58 -24.49 6.36
N ASN A 78 6.60 -23.59 7.34
CA ASN A 78 7.73 -23.43 8.25
C ASN A 78 7.84 -24.65 9.18
N ALA A 79 9.04 -25.25 9.25
CA ALA A 79 9.32 -26.42 10.08
C ALA A 79 9.21 -26.14 11.59
N ASN A 80 9.36 -24.87 12.01
CA ASN A 80 9.14 -24.44 13.40
C ASN A 80 7.63 -24.23 13.67
N ARG A 81 6.90 -25.32 13.77
CA ARG A 81 5.43 -25.35 13.83
C ARG A 81 4.82 -24.57 14.99
N SER A 82 5.51 -24.43 16.11
CA SER A 82 4.95 -23.70 17.28
C SER A 82 4.78 -22.22 17.01
N ALA A 83 5.64 -21.61 16.20
CA ALA A 83 5.50 -20.23 15.75
C ALA A 83 4.51 -20.10 14.59
N ALA A 84 4.52 -21.06 13.66
CA ALA A 84 3.76 -21.03 12.43
C ALA A 84 2.24 -21.16 12.61
N THR A 85 1.79 -21.96 13.59
CA THR A 85 0.37 -22.29 13.78
C THR A 85 -0.49 -21.09 14.18
N ASN A 86 0.08 -20.07 14.82
CA ASN A 86 -0.66 -18.92 15.30
C ASN A 86 -0.61 -17.71 14.35
N ILE A 87 0.39 -17.60 13.47
CA ILE A 87 0.57 -16.42 12.58
C ILE A 87 -0.09 -16.63 11.21
N ALA A 88 -0.05 -17.84 10.68
CA ALA A 88 -0.65 -18.15 9.38
C ALA A 88 -2.13 -17.75 9.27
N PRO A 89 -2.99 -17.98 10.27
CA PRO A 89 -4.38 -17.51 10.25
C PRO A 89 -4.52 -16.00 10.14
N HIS A 90 -3.68 -15.22 10.81
CA HIS A 90 -3.70 -13.76 10.72
C HIS A 90 -3.31 -13.28 9.32
N CYS A 91 -2.30 -13.88 8.71
CA CYS A 91 -1.95 -13.60 7.32
C CYS A 91 -3.06 -13.99 6.35
N ALA A 92 -3.71 -15.14 6.53
CA ALA A 92 -4.86 -15.55 5.73
C ALA A 92 -6.02 -14.53 5.88
N ARG A 93 -6.31 -14.10 7.10
CA ARG A 93 -7.36 -13.10 7.35
C ARG A 93 -7.02 -11.74 6.74
N LEU A 94 -5.76 -11.29 6.81
CA LEU A 94 -5.29 -10.08 6.12
C LEU A 94 -5.47 -10.19 4.60
N ALA A 95 -5.22 -11.37 4.02
CA ALA A 95 -5.46 -11.60 2.59
C ALA A 95 -6.93 -11.47 2.21
N ASP A 96 -7.85 -12.03 3.02
CA ASP A 96 -9.28 -11.93 2.80
C ASP A 96 -9.76 -10.48 2.91
N ILE A 97 -9.35 -9.76 3.95
CA ILE A 97 -9.67 -8.35 4.17
C ILE A 97 -9.19 -7.51 2.97
N ALA A 98 -7.98 -7.72 2.49
CA ALA A 98 -7.45 -7.01 1.34
C ALA A 98 -8.24 -7.33 0.06
N ALA A 99 -8.66 -8.58 -0.16
CA ALA A 99 -9.48 -8.98 -1.30
C ALA A 99 -10.88 -8.31 -1.26
N GLU A 100 -11.49 -8.24 -0.09
CA GLU A 100 -12.76 -7.53 0.11
C GLU A 100 -12.59 -6.01 -0.10
N SER A 101 -11.48 -5.43 0.36
CA SER A 101 -11.14 -4.01 0.13
C SER A 101 -10.95 -3.70 -1.35
N ALA A 102 -10.28 -4.60 -2.09
CA ALA A 102 -10.14 -4.48 -3.54
C ALA A 102 -11.50 -4.47 -4.25
N THR A 103 -12.45 -5.29 -3.79
CA THR A 103 -13.80 -5.33 -4.35
C THR A 103 -14.53 -4.01 -4.10
N ALA A 104 -14.54 -3.51 -2.87
CA ALA A 104 -15.19 -2.25 -2.52
C ALA A 104 -14.58 -1.05 -3.28
N ALA A 105 -13.25 -1.05 -3.47
CA ALA A 105 -12.58 -0.02 -4.26
C ALA A 105 -12.94 -0.08 -5.75
N ARG A 106 -13.10 -1.29 -6.34
CA ARG A 106 -13.58 -1.43 -7.73
C ARG A 106 -15.00 -0.92 -7.91
N GLU A 107 -15.88 -1.16 -6.94
CA GLU A 107 -17.25 -0.64 -6.93
C GLU A 107 -17.24 0.89 -6.94
N MET A 108 -16.43 1.52 -6.11
CA MET A 108 -16.22 2.98 -6.10
C MET A 108 -15.65 3.49 -7.43
N ALA A 109 -14.66 2.83 -8.00
CA ALA A 109 -14.10 3.19 -9.30
C ALA A 109 -15.17 3.12 -10.41
N SER A 110 -16.03 2.11 -10.38
CA SER A 110 -17.13 1.96 -11.33
C SER A 110 -18.16 3.09 -11.18
N TYR A 111 -18.57 3.38 -9.94
CA TYR A 111 -19.49 4.46 -9.64
C TYR A 111 -19.00 5.81 -10.19
N HIS A 112 -17.75 6.17 -9.93
CA HIS A 112 -17.17 7.42 -10.41
C HIS A 112 -16.99 7.46 -11.94
N ARG A 113 -16.67 6.33 -12.59
CA ARG A 113 -16.64 6.24 -14.07
C ARG A 113 -18.00 6.54 -14.70
N GLN A 114 -19.07 6.07 -14.09
CA GLN A 114 -20.44 6.36 -14.57
C GLN A 114 -20.75 7.86 -14.45
N LEU A 115 -20.36 8.50 -13.34
CA LEU A 115 -20.53 9.95 -13.13
C LEU A 115 -19.64 10.80 -14.04
N ALA A 116 -18.48 10.28 -14.43
CA ALA A 116 -17.58 10.98 -15.34
C ALA A 116 -18.12 11.06 -16.78
N GLY A 117 -19.05 10.18 -17.18
CA GLY A 117 -19.70 10.24 -18.49
C GLY A 117 -18.73 10.20 -19.69
N GLY A 118 -17.56 9.57 -19.54
CA GLY A 118 -16.52 9.53 -20.56
C GLY A 118 -15.51 10.69 -20.52
N ALA A 119 -15.59 11.59 -19.51
CA ALA A 119 -14.56 12.61 -19.29
C ALA A 119 -13.19 11.99 -19.01
N ALA A 120 -12.14 12.58 -19.57
CA ALA A 120 -10.77 12.15 -19.30
C ALA A 120 -10.33 12.51 -17.88
N ALA A 121 -9.66 11.58 -17.20
CA ALA A 121 -9.04 11.87 -15.92
C ALA A 121 -7.90 12.88 -16.12
N THR A 122 -7.98 14.03 -15.47
CA THR A 122 -6.84 14.92 -15.33
C THR A 122 -5.93 14.35 -14.27
N ALA A 123 -4.79 13.82 -14.67
CA ALA A 123 -3.79 13.36 -13.70
C ALA A 123 -3.43 14.54 -12.77
N PRO A 124 -3.61 14.41 -11.45
CA PRO A 124 -3.23 15.48 -10.53
C PRO A 124 -1.72 15.66 -10.63
N LYS A 125 -1.28 16.84 -11.08
CA LYS A 125 0.15 17.20 -11.25
C LYS A 125 0.96 17.14 -9.94
N GLN A 126 0.34 16.84 -8.81
CA GLN A 126 0.94 16.87 -7.47
C GLN A 126 0.91 15.53 -6.70
N ALA A 127 0.26 14.48 -7.22
CA ALA A 127 0.16 13.20 -6.50
C ALA A 127 1.51 12.48 -6.31
N ALA A 128 2.53 12.83 -7.09
CA ALA A 128 3.85 12.20 -7.04
C ALA A 128 4.74 12.65 -5.87
N LYS A 129 4.36 13.67 -5.08
CA LYS A 129 5.29 14.32 -4.12
C LYS A 129 5.00 14.07 -2.64
N LEU A 130 3.90 13.40 -2.28
CA LEU A 130 3.44 13.32 -0.89
C LEU A 130 3.52 11.94 -0.23
N HIS A 131 3.99 10.91 -0.93
CA HIS A 131 4.25 9.59 -0.34
C HIS A 131 5.71 9.13 -0.41
N ALA A 132 6.64 10.04 -0.68
CA ALA A 132 8.05 9.83 -0.37
C ALA A 132 8.27 10.14 1.12
N GLY A 133 7.67 9.37 2.00
CA GLY A 133 8.16 9.22 3.36
C GLY A 133 9.54 8.59 3.25
N GLU A 134 10.58 9.25 3.75
CA GLU A 134 11.95 8.75 3.90
C GLU A 134 11.95 7.55 4.86
N GLY A 135 11.51 6.40 4.35
CA GLY A 135 11.64 5.10 4.97
C GLY A 135 12.36 4.17 3.99
N ALA A 136 13.10 3.20 4.50
CA ALA A 136 13.65 2.12 3.68
C ALA A 136 12.55 1.56 2.76
N PRO A 137 12.87 1.16 1.52
CA PRO A 137 11.86 0.62 0.60
C PRO A 137 11.14 -0.54 1.29
N ALA A 138 9.81 -0.50 1.23
CA ALA A 138 8.99 -1.57 1.83
C ALA A 138 9.46 -2.93 1.29
N PRO A 139 9.60 -3.96 2.14
CA PRO A 139 10.07 -5.27 1.72
C PRO A 139 9.18 -5.81 0.60
N THR A 140 9.79 -6.43 -0.40
CA THR A 140 9.05 -7.04 -1.51
C THR A 140 8.25 -8.26 -1.05
N THR A 141 7.32 -8.73 -1.86
CA THR A 141 6.57 -9.97 -1.56
C THR A 141 7.52 -11.16 -1.40
N MET A 142 8.59 -11.22 -2.18
CA MET A 142 9.60 -12.29 -2.09
C MET A 142 10.40 -12.20 -0.79
N ASP A 143 10.78 -10.98 -0.36
CA ASP A 143 11.49 -10.77 0.90
C ASP A 143 10.62 -11.21 2.09
N LEU A 144 9.35 -10.83 2.11
CA LEU A 144 8.40 -11.21 3.18
C LEU A 144 8.14 -12.71 3.21
N HIS A 145 8.00 -13.35 2.04
CA HIS A 145 7.86 -14.79 1.95
C HIS A 145 9.10 -15.50 2.52
N HIS A 146 10.29 -15.08 2.12
CA HIS A 146 11.54 -15.63 2.62
C HIS A 146 11.69 -15.42 4.13
N MET A 147 11.41 -14.20 4.62
CA MET A 147 11.44 -13.88 6.06
C MET A 147 10.46 -14.77 6.84
N ALA A 148 9.23 -14.98 6.34
CA ALA A 148 8.23 -15.83 6.99
C ALA A 148 8.64 -17.32 7.02
N MET A 149 9.29 -17.82 5.95
CA MET A 149 9.80 -19.19 5.89
C MET A 149 11.01 -19.45 6.80
N MET A 150 11.89 -18.45 6.91
CA MET A 150 13.22 -18.58 7.52
C MET A 150 13.30 -17.96 8.92
N ALA A 151 12.17 -17.44 9.47
CA ALA A 151 12.16 -16.84 10.79
C ALA A 151 12.47 -17.87 11.89
N HIS A 152 13.71 -17.85 12.39
CA HIS A 152 14.20 -18.74 13.46
C HIS A 152 14.88 -17.98 14.60
N SER A 153 15.41 -16.80 14.33
CA SER A 153 16.12 -15.99 15.32
C SER A 153 15.25 -14.88 15.90
N ALA A 154 15.63 -14.40 17.09
CA ALA A 154 14.99 -13.22 17.68
C ALA A 154 15.03 -12.00 16.71
N ALA A 155 16.11 -11.83 15.96
CA ALA A 155 16.27 -10.75 14.98
C ALA A 155 15.26 -10.86 13.83
N ASP A 156 15.01 -12.08 13.31
CA ASP A 156 14.01 -12.31 12.27
C ASP A 156 12.61 -11.96 12.77
N HIS A 157 12.29 -12.38 13.99
CA HIS A 157 11.01 -12.08 14.61
C HIS A 157 10.83 -10.59 14.90
N HIS A 158 11.87 -9.87 15.31
CA HIS A 158 11.82 -8.40 15.44
C HIS A 158 11.55 -7.71 14.10
N SER A 159 12.17 -8.15 13.02
CA SER A 159 11.93 -7.57 11.69
C SER A 159 10.48 -7.77 11.23
N LEU A 160 9.90 -8.93 11.48
CA LEU A 160 8.50 -9.22 11.18
C LEU A 160 7.54 -8.47 12.12
N GLU A 161 7.88 -8.31 13.40
CA GLU A 161 7.13 -7.45 14.33
C GLU A 161 7.07 -6.01 13.81
N GLU A 162 8.19 -5.45 13.36
CA GLU A 162 8.25 -4.09 12.81
C GLU A 162 7.38 -3.95 11.54
N TYR A 163 7.45 -4.95 10.64
CA TYR A 163 6.60 -4.97 9.46
C TYR A 163 5.12 -4.93 9.82
N PHE A 164 4.65 -5.82 10.69
CA PHE A 164 3.24 -5.87 11.08
C PHE A 164 2.80 -4.65 11.90
N THR A 165 3.68 -4.09 12.73
CA THR A 165 3.42 -2.85 13.46
C THR A 165 3.24 -1.67 12.49
N THR A 166 4.06 -1.61 11.46
CA THR A 166 3.95 -0.58 10.42
C THR A 166 2.66 -0.75 9.61
N LEU A 167 2.32 -1.99 9.23
CA LEU A 167 1.07 -2.31 8.55
C LEU A 167 -0.15 -1.91 9.39
N ALA A 168 -0.14 -2.20 10.70
CA ALA A 168 -1.22 -1.82 11.61
C ALA A 168 -1.43 -0.29 11.65
N ARG A 169 -0.35 0.48 11.75
CA ARG A 169 -0.42 1.96 11.72
C ARG A 169 -0.94 2.50 10.39
N GLN A 170 -0.49 1.94 9.27
CA GLN A 170 -0.96 2.33 7.94
C GLN A 170 -2.45 2.02 7.78
N SER A 171 -2.89 0.83 8.16
CA SER A 171 -4.29 0.43 8.10
C SER A 171 -5.19 1.29 8.99
N ALA A 172 -4.73 1.70 10.17
CA ALA A 172 -5.46 2.63 11.03
C ALA A 172 -5.61 4.01 10.37
N ALA A 173 -4.55 4.53 9.75
CA ALA A 173 -4.59 5.79 9.01
C ALA A 173 -5.52 5.72 7.79
N ASP A 174 -5.53 4.59 7.06
CA ASP A 174 -6.44 4.34 5.95
C ASP A 174 -7.90 4.32 6.43
N ALA A 175 -8.18 3.72 7.60
CA ALA A 175 -9.51 3.72 8.19
C ALA A 175 -10.02 5.14 8.44
N GLU A 176 -9.20 6.01 9.03
CA GLU A 176 -9.54 7.42 9.27
C GLU A 176 -9.74 8.19 7.95
N ALA A 177 -8.94 7.89 6.93
CA ALA A 177 -9.11 8.49 5.62
C ALA A 177 -10.48 8.12 5.00
N HIS A 178 -10.86 6.83 5.08
CA HIS A 178 -12.15 6.37 4.55
C HIS A 178 -13.35 6.91 5.34
N VAL A 179 -13.24 7.06 6.68
CA VAL A 179 -14.26 7.75 7.49
C VAL A 179 -14.46 9.19 7.03
N ALA A 180 -13.36 9.90 6.79
CA ALA A 180 -13.45 11.28 6.32
C ALA A 180 -14.05 11.39 4.91
N MET A 181 -13.74 10.44 4.02
CA MET A 181 -14.36 10.35 2.69
C MET A 181 -15.87 10.07 2.80
N ALA A 182 -16.28 9.11 3.63
CA ALA A 182 -17.70 8.82 3.87
C ALA A 182 -18.46 10.06 4.34
N LYS A 183 -17.85 10.84 5.25
CA LYS A 183 -18.42 12.12 5.72
C LYS A 183 -18.56 13.14 4.58
N ALA A 184 -17.57 13.27 3.72
CA ALA A 184 -17.59 14.17 2.57
C ALA A 184 -18.71 13.78 1.57
N TYR A 185 -18.88 12.50 1.27
CA TYR A 185 -19.95 12.02 0.40
C TYR A 185 -21.35 12.32 0.98
N ARG A 186 -21.55 12.13 2.29
CA ARG A 186 -22.82 12.48 2.94
C ARG A 186 -23.14 13.96 2.92
N ALA A 187 -22.13 14.81 3.01
CA ALA A 187 -22.31 16.26 2.92
C ALA A 187 -22.66 16.75 1.50
N GLY A 188 -22.24 16.01 0.47
CA GLY A 188 -22.41 16.39 -0.93
C GLY A 188 -23.72 15.94 -1.60
N VAL A 189 -24.71 15.48 -0.85
CA VAL A 189 -26.04 14.92 -1.21
C VAL A 189 -26.34 14.82 -2.70
N ARG A 190 -26.09 13.67 -3.33
CA ARG A 190 -26.74 13.24 -4.57
C ARG A 190 -27.64 12.04 -4.26
N LYS A 191 -28.91 12.10 -4.71
CA LYS A 191 -29.84 10.96 -4.63
C LYS A 191 -29.34 9.84 -5.57
N GLY A 192 -29.01 8.69 -5.03
CA GLY A 192 -28.56 7.52 -5.77
C GLY A 192 -27.84 6.54 -4.85
N SER A 193 -27.12 5.55 -5.40
CA SER A 193 -26.26 4.65 -4.64
C SER A 193 -25.29 5.47 -3.78
N ASP A 194 -25.37 5.26 -2.46
CA ASP A 194 -24.62 6.07 -1.50
C ASP A 194 -23.14 5.62 -1.46
N PRO A 195 -22.19 6.35 -2.10
CA PRO A 195 -20.78 6.01 -2.07
C PRO A 195 -20.19 6.04 -0.66
N ALA A 196 -20.86 6.71 0.29
CA ALA A 196 -20.45 6.71 1.67
C ALA A 196 -20.49 5.31 2.29
N VAL A 197 -21.43 4.45 1.87
CA VAL A 197 -21.51 3.05 2.34
C VAL A 197 -20.27 2.25 1.96
N HIS A 198 -19.74 2.44 0.75
CA HIS A 198 -18.50 1.80 0.32
C HIS A 198 -17.30 2.31 1.11
N CYS A 199 -17.24 3.62 1.39
CA CYS A 199 -16.21 4.21 2.24
C CYS A 199 -16.31 3.71 3.69
N ASP A 200 -17.50 3.56 4.26
CA ASP A 200 -17.69 2.96 5.59
C ASP A 200 -17.22 1.50 5.62
N ARG A 201 -17.52 0.73 4.56
CA ARG A 201 -17.04 -0.64 4.41
C ARG A 201 -15.52 -0.68 4.36
N LEU A 202 -14.88 0.16 3.55
CA LEU A 202 -13.43 0.28 3.48
C LEU A 202 -12.82 0.70 4.84
N ALA A 203 -13.45 1.64 5.55
CA ALA A 203 -13.02 2.04 6.88
C ALA A 203 -13.09 0.89 7.90
N LYS A 204 -14.14 0.07 7.83
CA LYS A 204 -14.28 -1.12 8.68
C LYS A 204 -13.20 -2.14 8.35
N LEU A 205 -13.02 -2.47 7.07
CA LEU A 205 -12.00 -3.42 6.62
C LEU A 205 -10.59 -2.98 7.02
N ALA A 206 -10.28 -1.68 6.90
CA ALA A 206 -9.00 -1.14 7.33
C ALA A 206 -8.79 -1.26 8.86
N ARG A 207 -9.83 -1.05 9.68
CA ARG A 207 -9.75 -1.31 11.13
C ARG A 207 -9.53 -2.78 11.44
N ASP A 208 -10.23 -3.67 10.74
CA ASP A 208 -10.05 -5.12 10.90
C ASP A 208 -8.61 -5.52 10.51
N ALA A 209 -8.06 -4.97 9.43
CA ALA A 209 -6.66 -5.19 9.03
C ALA A 209 -5.66 -4.68 10.08
N ALA A 210 -5.91 -3.49 10.66
CA ALA A 210 -5.07 -2.95 11.74
C ALA A 210 -5.05 -3.87 12.96
N LYS A 211 -6.19 -4.45 13.33
CA LYS A 211 -6.31 -5.41 14.43
C LYS A 211 -5.51 -6.69 14.14
N GLU A 212 -5.74 -7.32 12.99
CA GLU A 212 -5.03 -8.56 12.61
C GLU A 212 -3.50 -8.35 12.54
N ALA A 213 -3.06 -7.21 12.00
CA ALA A 213 -1.64 -6.87 11.96
C ALA A 213 -1.06 -6.63 13.36
N THR A 214 -1.82 -6.02 14.28
CA THR A 214 -1.40 -5.84 15.67
C THR A 214 -1.23 -7.18 16.39
N GLU A 215 -2.14 -8.11 16.17
CA GLU A 215 -2.09 -9.46 16.74
C GLU A 215 -0.88 -10.23 16.18
N ALA A 216 -0.63 -10.18 14.87
CA ALA A 216 0.54 -10.78 14.26
C ALA A 216 1.85 -10.17 14.80
N ALA A 217 1.93 -8.85 14.97
CA ALA A 217 3.09 -8.19 15.58
C ALA A 217 3.34 -8.68 17.02
N SER A 218 2.27 -8.81 17.81
CA SER A 218 2.36 -9.30 19.19
C SER A 218 2.91 -10.73 19.26
N LEU A 219 2.49 -11.61 18.36
CA LEU A 219 3.00 -12.98 18.29
C LEU A 219 4.51 -13.00 17.94
N HIS A 220 4.94 -12.19 16.98
CA HIS A 220 6.35 -12.07 16.65
C HIS A 220 7.19 -11.52 17.82
N ARG A 221 6.68 -10.53 18.55
CA ARG A 221 7.33 -10.03 19.78
C ARG A 221 7.50 -11.12 20.82
N GLN A 222 6.48 -11.96 21.03
CA GLN A 222 6.58 -13.08 21.95
C GLN A 222 7.66 -14.08 21.53
N LEU A 223 7.72 -14.41 20.24
CA LEU A 223 8.72 -15.34 19.70
C LEU A 223 10.14 -14.78 19.80
N ALA A 224 10.33 -13.48 19.57
CA ALA A 224 11.62 -12.83 19.73
C ALA A 224 12.15 -12.87 21.18
N ASN A 225 11.26 -12.94 22.18
CA ASN A 225 11.64 -12.97 23.60
C ASN A 225 11.86 -14.40 24.15
N VAL A 226 11.55 -15.45 23.41
CA VAL A 226 11.67 -16.86 23.84
C VAL A 226 12.88 -17.54 23.22
N GLY A 227 13.42 -17.02 22.13
CA GLY A 227 14.63 -17.49 21.44
C GLY A 227 15.87 -16.78 21.90
#